data_e131db85eca89c0d270e9a5a0fc64054
#
_entry.id   e131db85eca89c0d270e9a5a0fc64054
#
_cell.length_a   1.000
_cell.length_b   1.000
_cell.length_c   1.000
_cell.angle_alpha   90.00
_cell.angle_beta   90.00
_cell.angle_gamma   90.00
#
_symmetry.space_group_name_H-M   'P 1'
#
loop_
_entity.id
_entity.type
_entity.pdbx_description
1 polymer ?
#
loop_
_entity_poly.entity_id
_entity_poly.type
_entity_poly.pdbx_seq_one_letter_code
_entity_poly.pdbx_strand_id
1 'polypeptide(L)'
;ELAVKAFGRIDILNHVAVRVSRPKNGQAFLNLQEGALLSGPQRLRTDLDRLGIAINCLKFIQAFEITPEGSSDAHAATCGLLALLEESGPPPPLLPQLFRLRLASGQGFAPQLDNCQVCGRPADNLPRWTFNPGRGGIACPACQADNGQQLPLSAPALQILRRASFDCPQTWRDFELAPSLRQECGEAVDAFIHYHVGVVWEKNGFQRV
;
A
#
# COMPACT_ATOMS: atom_id res chain seq x y z
N GLU A 1 26.79 -8.87 -19.69
CA GLU A 1 26.85 -8.28 -21.07
C GLU A 1 25.80 -8.89 -22.02
N LEU A 2 25.61 -10.21 -22.06
CA LEU A 2 24.59 -10.86 -22.91
C LEU A 2 23.14 -10.46 -22.53
N ALA A 3 22.84 -10.28 -21.25
CA ALA A 3 21.53 -9.83 -20.79
C ALA A 3 21.20 -8.39 -21.24
N VAL A 4 22.18 -7.50 -21.25
CA VAL A 4 22.02 -6.11 -21.71
C VAL A 4 21.72 -6.02 -23.21
N LYS A 5 22.29 -6.91 -24.02
CA LYS A 5 21.98 -6.97 -25.45
C LYS A 5 20.58 -7.49 -25.78
N ALA A 6 20.05 -8.41 -24.95
CA ALA A 6 18.73 -9.02 -25.16
C ALA A 6 17.58 -8.18 -24.61
N PHE A 7 17.80 -7.38 -23.55
CA PHE A 7 16.73 -6.75 -22.76
C PHE A 7 16.80 -5.22 -22.72
N GLY A 8 17.79 -4.61 -23.37
CA GLY A 8 18.02 -3.17 -23.29
C GLY A 8 18.34 -2.71 -21.86
N ARG A 9 18.08 -1.45 -21.55
CA ARG A 9 18.24 -0.92 -20.18
C ARG A 9 16.98 -1.16 -19.36
N ILE A 10 16.80 -2.39 -18.88
CA ILE A 10 15.82 -2.66 -17.84
C ILE A 10 16.38 -2.14 -16.52
N ASP A 11 15.67 -1.25 -15.88
CA ASP A 11 16.04 -0.63 -14.62
C ASP A 11 14.85 -0.70 -13.65
N ILE A 12 15.13 -0.53 -12.36
CA ILE A 12 14.07 -0.46 -11.33
C ILE A 12 13.08 0.65 -11.66
N LEU A 13 11.82 0.46 -11.30
CA LEU A 13 10.70 1.37 -11.57
C LEU A 13 10.28 1.46 -13.05
N ASN A 14 10.93 0.75 -13.96
CA ASN A 14 10.46 0.66 -15.34
C ASN A 14 9.29 -0.33 -15.45
N HIS A 15 8.29 0.05 -16.22
CA HIS A 15 7.23 -0.87 -16.66
C HIS A 15 7.72 -1.60 -17.91
N VAL A 16 7.86 -2.91 -17.81
CA VAL A 16 8.41 -3.75 -18.87
C VAL A 16 7.48 -4.92 -19.18
N ALA A 17 7.36 -5.26 -20.44
CA ALA A 17 6.79 -6.53 -20.85
C ALA A 17 7.91 -7.57 -20.95
N VAL A 18 7.70 -8.74 -20.36
CA VAL A 18 8.69 -9.83 -20.38
C VAL A 18 8.08 -11.10 -20.94
N ARG A 19 8.86 -11.80 -21.76
CA ARG A 19 8.53 -13.17 -22.18
C ARG A 19 9.36 -14.15 -21.37
N VAL A 20 8.69 -15.07 -20.71
CA VAL A 20 9.35 -16.10 -19.89
C VAL A 20 9.00 -17.48 -20.40
N SER A 21 9.91 -18.46 -20.23
CA SER A 21 9.65 -19.86 -20.49
C SER A 21 9.94 -20.70 -19.25
N ARG A 22 9.20 -21.79 -19.08
CA ARG A 22 9.48 -22.79 -18.06
C ARG A 22 10.64 -23.67 -18.53
N PRO A 23 11.66 -23.92 -17.70
CA PRO A 23 12.72 -24.86 -18.02
C PRO A 23 12.15 -26.28 -18.14
N LYS A 24 12.66 -27.04 -19.10
CA LYS A 24 12.23 -28.43 -19.34
C LYS A 24 12.60 -29.40 -18.21
N ASN A 25 13.48 -29.01 -17.30
CA ASN A 25 14.11 -29.88 -16.30
C ASN A 25 13.51 -29.75 -14.89
N GLY A 26 12.29 -29.24 -14.75
CA GLY A 26 11.63 -29.10 -13.43
C GLY A 26 12.25 -28.07 -12.47
N GLN A 27 13.17 -27.23 -12.93
CA GLN A 27 13.72 -26.14 -12.14
C GLN A 27 12.65 -25.11 -11.79
N ALA A 28 12.69 -24.59 -10.57
CA ALA A 28 11.71 -23.62 -10.06
C ALA A 28 11.80 -22.23 -10.73
N PHE A 29 12.91 -21.90 -11.39
CA PHE A 29 13.14 -20.59 -11.97
C PHE A 29 12.67 -20.51 -13.42
N LEU A 30 12.00 -19.40 -13.76
CA LEU A 30 11.62 -19.09 -15.15
C LEU A 30 12.82 -18.52 -15.91
N ASN A 31 12.95 -18.91 -17.16
CA ASN A 31 13.96 -18.33 -18.06
C ASN A 31 13.39 -17.10 -18.75
N LEU A 32 14.01 -15.94 -18.52
CA LEU A 32 13.68 -14.70 -19.24
C LEU A 32 14.21 -14.80 -20.68
N GLN A 33 13.32 -14.68 -21.67
CA GLN A 33 13.65 -14.77 -23.09
C GLN A 33 13.75 -13.39 -23.75
N GLU A 34 12.78 -12.52 -23.48
CA GLU A 34 12.69 -11.19 -24.06
C GLU A 34 12.17 -10.19 -23.03
N GLY A 35 12.56 -8.95 -23.16
CA GLY A 35 12.04 -7.83 -22.41
C GLY A 35 11.88 -6.60 -23.28
N ALA A 36 10.74 -5.93 -23.19
CA ALA A 36 10.48 -4.67 -23.86
C ALA A 36 10.09 -3.60 -22.83
N LEU A 37 10.74 -2.44 -22.90
CA LEU A 37 10.37 -1.28 -22.10
C LEU A 37 9.04 -0.73 -22.63
N LEU A 38 8.01 -0.70 -21.78
CA LEU A 38 6.72 -0.09 -22.09
C LEU A 38 6.69 1.38 -21.67
N SER A 39 7.14 1.67 -20.46
CA SER A 39 7.27 3.03 -19.95
C SER A 39 8.29 3.07 -18.80
N GLY A 40 8.80 4.26 -18.52
CA GLY A 40 9.70 4.48 -17.40
C GLY A 40 9.49 5.87 -16.81
N PRO A 41 9.62 6.01 -15.48
CA PRO A 41 9.43 7.28 -14.80
C PRO A 41 10.55 8.25 -15.20
N GLN A 42 10.18 9.51 -15.40
CA GLN A 42 11.11 10.60 -15.76
C GLN A 42 11.28 11.56 -14.59
N ARG A 43 10.18 12.10 -14.07
CA ARG A 43 10.17 13.05 -12.96
C ARG A 43 10.63 12.41 -11.66
N LEU A 44 10.14 11.21 -11.37
CA LEU A 44 10.49 10.45 -10.18
C LEU A 44 12.02 10.20 -10.07
N ARG A 45 12.71 10.06 -11.18
CA ARG A 45 14.17 9.85 -11.19
C ARG A 45 14.99 11.11 -10.90
N THR A 46 14.40 12.28 -11.06
CA THR A 46 15.07 13.59 -10.84
C THR A 46 14.67 14.25 -9.53
N ASP A 47 13.72 13.66 -8.79
CA ASP A 47 13.19 14.17 -7.52
C ASP A 47 13.45 13.15 -6.41
N LEU A 48 14.34 13.50 -5.48
CA LEU A 48 14.79 12.60 -4.41
C LEU A 48 13.65 12.23 -3.43
N ASP A 49 12.72 13.13 -3.17
CA ASP A 49 11.59 12.85 -2.27
C ASP A 49 10.65 11.83 -2.89
N ARG A 50 10.32 11.99 -4.17
CA ARG A 50 9.50 11.04 -4.92
C ARG A 50 10.17 9.67 -5.05
N LEU A 51 11.46 9.68 -5.35
CA LEU A 51 12.26 8.46 -5.42
C LEU A 51 12.28 7.75 -4.06
N GLY A 52 12.46 8.49 -2.97
CA GLY A 52 12.42 7.97 -1.60
C GLY A 52 11.08 7.30 -1.28
N ILE A 53 9.95 7.94 -1.64
CA ILE A 53 8.60 7.37 -1.48
C ILE A 53 8.47 6.07 -2.29
N ALA A 54 8.84 6.08 -3.58
CA ALA A 54 8.75 4.90 -4.43
C ALA A 54 9.58 3.73 -3.89
N ILE A 55 10.82 3.98 -3.49
CA ILE A 55 11.70 2.95 -2.91
C ILE A 55 11.14 2.41 -1.59
N ASN A 56 10.58 3.27 -0.73
CA ASN A 56 9.92 2.81 0.50
C ASN A 56 8.76 1.84 0.19
N CYS A 57 7.91 2.18 -0.77
CA CYS A 57 6.80 1.32 -1.20
C CYS A 57 7.28 0.00 -1.81
N LEU A 58 8.32 0.03 -2.64
CA LEU A 58 8.93 -1.19 -3.20
C LEU A 58 9.54 -2.10 -2.14
N LYS A 59 10.21 -1.54 -1.13
CA LYS A 59 10.73 -2.31 0.01
C LYS A 59 9.60 -2.99 0.79
N PHE A 60 8.44 -2.34 0.91
CA PHE A 60 7.28 -2.98 1.52
C PHE A 60 6.76 -4.15 0.66
N ILE A 61 6.64 -4.00 -0.66
CA ILE A 61 6.27 -5.09 -1.57
C ILE A 61 7.24 -6.28 -1.43
N GLN A 62 8.53 -6.03 -1.30
CA GLN A 62 9.54 -7.08 -1.15
C GLN A 62 9.42 -7.85 0.19
N ALA A 63 9.02 -7.16 1.26
CA ALA A 63 8.83 -7.76 2.57
C ALA A 63 7.46 -8.42 2.73
N PHE A 64 6.48 -7.98 1.94
CA PHE A 64 5.11 -8.47 1.93
C PHE A 64 4.95 -9.60 0.91
N GLU A 65 4.39 -10.73 1.33
CA GLU A 65 4.19 -11.88 0.47
C GLU A 65 2.94 -11.69 -0.41
N ILE A 66 3.17 -11.41 -1.69
CA ILE A 66 2.08 -11.25 -2.66
C ILE A 66 1.60 -12.63 -3.11
N THR A 67 0.31 -12.90 -2.94
CA THR A 67 -0.28 -14.15 -3.41
C THR A 67 -0.46 -14.14 -4.94
N PRO A 68 -0.45 -15.29 -5.62
CA PRO A 68 -0.70 -15.35 -7.06
C PRO A 68 -2.02 -14.69 -7.45
N GLU A 69 -3.08 -14.89 -6.67
CA GLU A 69 -4.43 -14.35 -6.89
C GLU A 69 -4.46 -12.83 -6.76
N GLY A 70 -3.72 -12.28 -5.79
CA GLY A 70 -3.61 -10.84 -5.55
C GLY A 70 -2.56 -10.13 -6.40
N SER A 71 -1.80 -10.85 -7.23
CA SER A 71 -0.66 -10.28 -7.97
C SER A 71 -1.08 -9.22 -9.00
N SER A 72 -2.19 -9.41 -9.67
CA SER A 72 -2.74 -8.45 -10.64
C SER A 72 -3.16 -7.13 -9.97
N ASP A 73 -3.81 -7.22 -8.81
CA ASP A 73 -4.22 -6.05 -8.04
C ASP A 73 -3.01 -5.30 -7.46
N ALA A 74 -2.03 -6.02 -6.92
CA ALA A 74 -0.78 -5.44 -6.43
C ALA A 74 0.00 -4.72 -7.55
N HIS A 75 0.05 -5.31 -8.75
CA HIS A 75 0.65 -4.67 -9.92
C HIS A 75 -0.10 -3.40 -10.31
N ALA A 76 -1.43 -3.44 -10.39
CA ALA A 76 -2.25 -2.28 -10.73
C ALA A 76 -2.09 -1.15 -9.70
N ALA A 77 -2.09 -1.46 -8.40
CA ALA A 77 -1.84 -0.50 -7.32
C ALA A 77 -0.44 0.12 -7.43
N THR A 78 0.58 -0.67 -7.77
CA THR A 78 1.95 -0.18 -7.97
C THR A 78 2.06 0.74 -9.18
N CYS A 79 1.45 0.39 -10.31
CA CYS A 79 1.39 1.26 -11.48
C CYS A 79 0.67 2.59 -11.17
N GLY A 80 -0.43 2.54 -10.42
CA GLY A 80 -1.16 3.74 -9.99
C GLY A 80 -0.33 4.63 -9.06
N LEU A 81 0.44 4.05 -8.14
CA LEU A 81 1.38 4.79 -7.30
C LEU A 81 2.45 5.51 -8.14
N LEU A 82 3.09 4.79 -9.06
CA LEU A 82 4.14 5.37 -9.91
C LEU A 82 3.58 6.48 -10.81
N ALA A 83 2.38 6.29 -11.36
CA ALA A 83 1.72 7.31 -12.15
C ALA A 83 1.41 8.57 -11.31
N LEU A 84 0.92 8.41 -10.06
CA LEU A 84 0.70 9.53 -9.15
C LEU A 84 2.00 10.28 -8.84
N LEU A 85 3.11 9.56 -8.66
CA LEU A 85 4.42 10.15 -8.41
C LEU A 85 5.01 10.87 -9.64
N GLU A 86 4.56 10.57 -10.85
CA GLU A 86 4.95 11.28 -12.09
C GLU A 86 4.16 12.58 -12.31
N GLU A 87 3.04 12.78 -11.63
CA GLU A 87 2.23 13.97 -11.79
C GLU A 87 2.91 15.24 -11.26
N SER A 88 2.45 16.41 -11.69
CA SER A 88 2.95 17.71 -11.21
C SER A 88 2.43 18.03 -9.80
N GLY A 89 3.18 18.82 -9.03
CA GLY A 89 2.84 19.17 -7.65
C GLY A 89 3.42 18.19 -6.62
N PRO A 90 3.34 18.51 -5.33
CA PRO A 90 3.88 17.65 -4.27
C PRO A 90 3.09 16.34 -4.18
N PRO A 91 3.76 15.21 -3.88
CA PRO A 91 3.06 13.97 -3.62
C PRO A 91 2.13 14.09 -2.40
N PRO A 92 0.99 13.37 -2.37
CA PRO A 92 0.11 13.39 -1.22
C PRO A 92 0.85 12.96 0.06
N PRO A 93 0.58 13.63 1.20
CA PRO A 93 1.12 13.19 2.46
C PRO A 93 0.61 11.80 2.83
N LEU A 94 1.39 11.02 3.58
CA LEU A 94 1.11 9.63 3.96
C LEU A 94 1.04 8.63 2.79
N LEU A 95 1.47 9.01 1.61
CA LEU A 95 1.42 8.11 0.44
C LEU A 95 2.02 6.72 0.72
N PRO A 96 3.17 6.55 1.41
CA PRO A 96 3.68 5.23 1.75
C PRO A 96 2.75 4.43 2.67
N GLN A 97 2.13 5.07 3.67
CA GLN A 97 1.19 4.41 4.59
C GLN A 97 -0.08 3.96 3.86
N LEU A 98 -0.69 4.86 3.09
CA LEU A 98 -1.89 4.57 2.32
C LEU A 98 -1.64 3.45 1.29
N PHE A 99 -0.46 3.45 0.67
CA PHE A 99 -0.07 2.37 -0.25
C PHE A 99 0.06 1.02 0.45
N ARG A 100 0.65 0.97 1.65
CA ARG A 100 0.73 -0.26 2.46
C ARG A 100 -0.66 -0.80 2.80
N LEU A 101 -1.58 0.08 3.20
CA LEU A 101 -2.96 -0.29 3.46
C LEU A 101 -3.64 -0.85 2.21
N ARG A 102 -3.48 -0.17 1.06
CA ARG A 102 -4.04 -0.59 -0.23
C ARG A 102 -3.53 -1.98 -0.64
N LEU A 103 -2.24 -2.18 -0.53
CA LEU A 103 -1.61 -3.45 -0.90
C LEU A 103 -2.08 -4.57 0.02
N ALA A 104 -2.10 -4.36 1.34
CA ALA A 104 -2.60 -5.33 2.31
C ALA A 104 -4.06 -5.68 2.06
N SER A 105 -4.91 -4.68 1.81
CA SER A 105 -6.34 -4.88 1.51
C SER A 105 -6.55 -5.74 0.26
N GLY A 106 -5.78 -5.50 -0.80
CA GLY A 106 -5.81 -6.30 -2.03
C GLY A 106 -5.33 -7.75 -1.86
N GLN A 107 -4.65 -8.05 -0.76
CA GLN A 107 -4.22 -9.41 -0.39
C GLN A 107 -5.13 -10.04 0.69
N GLY A 108 -6.29 -9.45 0.96
CA GLY A 108 -7.26 -9.98 1.92
C GLY A 108 -7.11 -9.47 3.36
N PHE A 109 -6.13 -8.62 3.65
CA PHE A 109 -5.96 -7.96 4.94
C PHE A 109 -6.60 -6.57 4.93
N ALA A 110 -7.94 -6.50 4.78
CA ALA A 110 -8.66 -5.25 4.81
C ALA A 110 -9.22 -4.95 6.20
N PRO A 111 -9.05 -3.73 6.75
CA PRO A 111 -9.69 -3.36 8.00
C PRO A 111 -11.20 -3.22 7.84
N GLN A 112 -11.94 -3.60 8.90
CA GLN A 112 -13.40 -3.49 8.96
C GLN A 112 -13.77 -2.06 9.36
N LEU A 113 -14.05 -1.22 8.37
CA LEU A 113 -14.29 0.21 8.57
C LEU A 113 -15.76 0.63 8.33
N ASP A 114 -16.62 -0.27 7.85
CA ASP A 114 -17.99 0.06 7.46
C ASP A 114 -19.00 -0.01 8.59
N ASN A 115 -18.76 -0.87 9.56
CA ASN A 115 -19.68 -1.09 10.67
C ASN A 115 -18.91 -1.26 11.99
N CYS A 116 -19.58 -0.91 13.09
CA CYS A 116 -19.10 -1.25 14.42
C CYS A 116 -18.96 -2.77 14.57
N GLN A 117 -17.79 -3.26 14.91
CA GLN A 117 -17.53 -4.70 15.07
C GLN A 117 -18.33 -5.36 16.21
N VAL A 118 -18.87 -4.56 17.15
CA VAL A 118 -19.58 -5.08 18.31
C VAL A 118 -21.08 -5.11 18.09
N CYS A 119 -21.68 -4.01 17.62
CA CYS A 119 -23.14 -3.89 17.49
C CYS A 119 -23.64 -3.81 16.05
N GLY A 120 -22.77 -3.87 15.06
CA GLY A 120 -23.12 -3.81 13.63
C GLY A 120 -23.61 -2.44 13.14
N ARG A 121 -23.58 -1.38 13.97
CA ARG A 121 -24.03 -0.05 13.56
C ARG A 121 -23.19 0.46 12.39
N PRO A 122 -23.83 0.95 11.30
CA PRO A 122 -23.12 1.55 10.19
C PRO A 122 -22.32 2.78 10.62
N ALA A 123 -21.17 2.97 9.97
CA ALA A 123 -20.21 4.01 10.35
C ALA A 123 -20.49 5.41 9.73
N ASP A 124 -21.67 5.62 9.17
CA ASP A 124 -21.95 6.84 8.39
C ASP A 124 -22.43 8.04 9.22
N ASN A 125 -22.85 7.82 10.48
CA ASN A 125 -23.60 8.81 11.24
C ASN A 125 -22.93 9.31 12.52
N LEU A 126 -21.68 8.96 12.79
CA LEU A 126 -21.00 9.41 14.01
C LEU A 126 -19.75 10.21 13.67
N PRO A 127 -19.47 11.30 14.43
CA PRO A 127 -18.32 12.16 14.18
C PRO A 127 -16.99 11.49 14.59
N ARG A 128 -17.04 10.50 15.47
CA ARG A 128 -15.85 9.82 16.00
C ARG A 128 -16.09 8.32 16.18
N TRP A 129 -15.02 7.59 15.95
CA TRP A 129 -14.93 6.15 16.08
C TRP A 129 -13.66 5.79 16.85
N THR A 130 -13.60 4.59 17.36
CA THR A 130 -12.38 4.01 17.93
C THR A 130 -11.92 2.88 17.04
N PHE A 131 -10.71 2.95 16.52
CA PHE A 131 -10.07 1.88 15.78
C PHE A 131 -9.32 0.97 16.75
N ASN A 132 -9.56 -0.33 16.67
CA ASN A 132 -8.83 -1.34 17.41
C ASN A 132 -7.92 -2.10 16.45
N PRO A 133 -6.61 -1.82 16.44
CA PRO A 133 -5.68 -2.47 15.50
C PRO A 133 -5.64 -3.98 15.65
N GLY A 134 -5.64 -4.50 16.86
CA GLY A 134 -5.58 -5.94 17.12
C GLY A 134 -6.81 -6.71 16.61
N ARG A 135 -7.98 -6.05 16.55
CA ARG A 135 -9.20 -6.61 15.95
C ARG A 135 -9.36 -6.25 14.48
N GLY A 136 -8.55 -5.32 13.98
CA GLY A 136 -8.61 -4.87 12.60
C GLY A 136 -9.88 -4.10 12.23
N GLY A 137 -10.51 -3.36 13.17
CA GLY A 137 -11.73 -2.65 12.83
C GLY A 137 -12.17 -1.60 13.84
N ILE A 138 -13.37 -1.01 13.60
CA ILE A 138 -13.90 0.11 14.37
C ILE A 138 -14.97 -0.30 15.38
N ALA A 139 -15.03 0.46 16.48
CA ALA A 139 -16.11 0.41 17.46
C ALA A 139 -16.74 1.79 17.63
N CYS A 140 -18.06 1.84 17.78
CA CYS A 140 -18.76 3.09 18.09
C CYS A 140 -18.52 3.46 19.57
N PRO A 141 -18.75 4.74 19.97
CA PRO A 141 -18.50 5.20 21.34
C PRO A 141 -19.23 4.41 22.42
N ALA A 142 -20.41 3.84 22.10
CA ALA A 142 -21.18 2.99 23.03
C ALA A 142 -20.63 1.58 23.20
N CYS A 143 -19.73 1.14 22.28
CA CYS A 143 -19.18 -0.21 22.24
C CYS A 143 -17.66 -0.23 22.39
N GLN A 144 -17.05 0.85 22.84
CA GLN A 144 -15.62 0.88 23.13
C GLN A 144 -15.28 -0.27 24.10
N ALA A 145 -14.36 -1.13 23.65
CA ALA A 145 -13.88 -2.22 24.47
C ALA A 145 -12.76 -1.71 25.40
N ASP A 146 -12.79 -2.11 26.65
CA ASP A 146 -11.78 -1.72 27.64
C ASP A 146 -10.42 -2.40 27.45
N ASN A 147 -10.29 -3.30 26.47
CA ASN A 147 -9.11 -4.14 26.30
C ASN A 147 -8.40 -3.90 24.96
N GLY A 148 -7.09 -3.60 25.04
CA GLY A 148 -6.17 -3.46 23.91
C GLY A 148 -5.92 -2.02 23.47
N GLN A 149 -5.07 -1.86 22.47
CA GLN A 149 -4.77 -0.56 21.90
C GLN A 149 -5.99 0.01 21.20
N GLN A 150 -6.32 1.25 21.53
CA GLN A 150 -7.45 1.97 20.95
C GLN A 150 -6.96 3.29 20.38
N LEU A 151 -7.25 3.54 19.12
CA LEU A 151 -6.87 4.74 18.41
C LEU A 151 -8.13 5.54 18.04
N PRO A 152 -8.18 6.83 18.38
CA PRO A 152 -9.31 7.67 17.96
C PRO A 152 -9.29 7.82 16.44
N LEU A 153 -10.46 7.75 15.82
CA LEU A 153 -10.63 7.91 14.39
C LEU A 153 -11.82 8.83 14.10
N SER A 154 -11.54 9.97 13.50
CA SER A 154 -12.58 10.91 13.07
C SER A 154 -13.30 10.39 11.81
N ALA A 155 -14.52 10.89 11.55
CA ALA A 155 -15.26 10.52 10.34
C ALA A 155 -14.49 10.83 9.04
N PRO A 156 -13.79 11.97 8.89
CA PRO A 156 -12.94 12.22 7.72
C PRO A 156 -11.78 11.21 7.60
N ALA A 157 -11.09 10.87 8.69
CA ALA A 157 -10.02 9.88 8.67
C ALA A 157 -10.55 8.50 8.26
N LEU A 158 -11.72 8.11 8.77
CA LEU A 158 -12.39 6.87 8.39
C LEU A 158 -12.68 6.81 6.88
N GLN A 159 -13.18 7.89 6.29
CA GLN A 159 -13.44 7.97 4.85
C GLN A 159 -12.15 7.86 4.02
N ILE A 160 -11.07 8.51 4.46
CA ILE A 160 -9.76 8.42 3.80
C ILE A 160 -9.26 6.97 3.82
N LEU A 161 -9.31 6.30 4.98
CA LEU A 161 -8.85 4.91 5.11
C LEU A 161 -9.69 3.93 4.28
N ARG A 162 -11.03 4.12 4.22
CA ARG A 162 -11.92 3.33 3.35
C ARG A 162 -11.51 3.47 1.88
N ARG A 163 -11.38 4.69 1.40
CA ARG A 163 -10.96 4.94 0.02
C ARG A 163 -9.56 4.39 -0.24
N ALA A 164 -8.62 4.63 0.66
CA ALA A 164 -7.27 4.13 0.53
C ALA A 164 -7.18 2.59 0.50
N SER A 165 -8.12 1.88 1.12
CA SER A 165 -8.14 0.41 1.10
C SER A 165 -8.46 -0.18 -0.27
N PHE A 166 -9.22 0.51 -1.12
CA PHE A 166 -9.74 -0.08 -2.35
C PHE A 166 -9.54 0.78 -3.60
N ASP A 167 -9.45 2.10 -3.46
CA ASP A 167 -9.30 3.00 -4.61
C ASP A 167 -7.91 2.88 -5.25
N CYS A 168 -7.83 3.19 -6.54
CA CYS A 168 -6.54 3.32 -7.22
C CYS A 168 -5.73 4.49 -6.63
N PRO A 169 -4.43 4.33 -6.37
CA PRO A 169 -3.57 5.40 -5.80
C PRO A 169 -3.62 6.74 -6.55
N GLN A 170 -3.87 6.75 -7.85
CA GLN A 170 -4.04 7.97 -8.63
C GLN A 170 -5.16 8.88 -8.11
N THR A 171 -6.22 8.32 -7.51
CA THR A 171 -7.35 9.10 -6.98
C THR A 171 -7.05 9.77 -5.64
N TRP A 172 -5.93 9.47 -5.00
CA TRP A 172 -5.57 10.03 -3.69
C TRP A 172 -4.97 11.44 -3.78
N ARG A 173 -4.73 11.95 -4.97
CA ARG A 173 -4.25 13.32 -5.18
C ARG A 173 -5.11 14.35 -4.44
N ASP A 174 -6.42 14.14 -4.42
CA ASP A 174 -7.40 15.04 -3.85
C ASP A 174 -7.63 14.85 -2.35
N PHE A 175 -6.82 14.00 -1.70
CA PHE A 175 -6.92 13.84 -0.25
C PHE A 175 -6.40 15.09 0.47
N GLU A 176 -7.31 15.87 1.01
CA GLU A 176 -6.97 16.97 1.91
C GLU A 176 -6.65 16.45 3.30
N LEU A 177 -5.36 16.31 3.59
CA LEU A 177 -4.86 15.76 4.84
C LEU A 177 -4.34 16.88 5.75
N ALA A 178 -5.22 17.46 6.57
CA ALA A 178 -4.82 18.32 7.68
C ALA A 178 -3.85 17.57 8.63
N PRO A 179 -2.97 18.26 9.39
CA PRO A 179 -2.00 17.60 10.25
C PRO A 179 -2.59 16.56 11.21
N SER A 180 -3.75 16.85 11.82
CA SER A 180 -4.46 15.91 12.69
C SER A 180 -4.92 14.65 11.96
N LEU A 181 -5.45 14.78 10.73
CA LEU A 181 -5.86 13.64 9.92
C LEU A 181 -4.67 12.79 9.48
N ARG A 182 -3.51 13.42 9.23
CA ARG A 182 -2.28 12.67 8.94
C ARG A 182 -1.88 11.78 10.10
N GLN A 183 -1.94 12.32 11.32
CA GLN A 183 -1.61 11.57 12.51
C GLN A 183 -2.59 10.42 12.71
N GLU A 184 -3.91 10.68 12.71
CA GLU A 184 -4.94 9.65 12.88
C GLU A 184 -4.81 8.51 11.86
N CYS A 185 -4.70 8.85 10.58
CA CYS A 185 -4.58 7.84 9.51
C CYS A 185 -3.25 7.10 9.60
N GLY A 186 -2.14 7.80 9.85
CA GLY A 186 -0.80 7.20 9.95
C GLY A 186 -0.71 6.20 11.08
N GLU A 187 -1.13 6.58 12.29
CA GLU A 187 -1.14 5.70 13.46
C GLU A 187 -2.03 4.47 13.26
N ALA A 188 -3.22 4.66 12.67
CA ALA A 188 -4.14 3.56 12.40
C ALA A 188 -3.55 2.57 11.40
N VAL A 189 -2.96 3.04 10.30
CA VAL A 189 -2.34 2.19 9.29
C VAL A 189 -1.12 1.46 9.84
N ASP A 190 -0.20 2.18 10.51
CA ASP A 190 1.03 1.57 11.01
C ASP A 190 0.71 0.49 12.06
N ALA A 191 -0.24 0.74 12.96
CA ALA A 191 -0.69 -0.25 13.92
C ALA A 191 -1.39 -1.44 13.25
N PHE A 192 -2.24 -1.20 12.25
CA PHE A 192 -2.92 -2.28 11.51
C PHE A 192 -1.92 -3.17 10.78
N ILE A 193 -0.97 -2.59 10.06
CA ILE A 193 0.07 -3.33 9.33
C ILE A 193 0.92 -4.14 10.31
N HIS A 194 1.30 -3.56 11.45
CA HIS A 194 2.05 -4.28 12.48
C HIS A 194 1.29 -5.53 12.96
N TYR A 195 0.01 -5.41 13.34
CA TYR A 195 -0.76 -6.51 13.91
C TYR A 195 -1.17 -7.59 12.91
N HIS A 196 -1.54 -7.22 11.67
CA HIS A 196 -2.15 -8.15 10.72
C HIS A 196 -1.19 -8.62 9.63
N VAL A 197 -0.20 -7.81 9.29
CA VAL A 197 0.81 -8.16 8.28
C VAL A 197 2.11 -8.63 8.93
N GLY A 198 2.37 -8.20 10.17
CA GLY A 198 3.60 -8.57 10.88
C GLY A 198 4.85 -7.99 10.22
N VAL A 199 4.77 -6.77 9.69
CA VAL A 199 5.89 -6.10 9.03
C VAL A 199 6.12 -4.73 9.67
N VAL A 200 7.35 -4.46 10.07
CA VAL A 200 7.78 -3.18 10.65
C VAL A 200 8.96 -2.59 9.88
N TRP A 201 9.07 -1.26 9.93
CA TRP A 201 10.19 -0.57 9.33
C TRP A 201 11.37 -0.52 10.31
N GLU A 202 12.46 -1.19 9.99
CA GLU A 202 13.70 -1.18 10.77
C GLU A 202 14.94 -1.07 9.88
N LYS A 203 15.97 -0.34 10.35
CA LYS A 203 17.29 -0.28 9.71
C LYS A 203 17.28 -0.07 8.19
N ASN A 204 16.45 0.88 7.71
CA ASN A 204 16.29 1.21 6.28
C ASN A 204 15.55 0.15 5.43
N GLY A 205 14.75 -0.72 6.02
CA GLY A 205 13.94 -1.71 5.34
C GLY A 205 12.76 -2.19 6.16
N PHE A 206 11.87 -2.96 5.54
CA PHE A 206 10.80 -3.65 6.24
C PHE A 206 11.28 -5.06 6.65
N GLN A 207 10.95 -5.45 7.86
CA GLN A 207 11.24 -6.77 8.40
C GLN A 207 9.97 -7.39 8.97
N ARG A 208 9.86 -8.71 8.88
CA ARG A 208 8.78 -9.46 9.56
C ARG A 208 9.08 -9.58 11.05
N VAL A 209 8.07 -9.40 11.88
CA VAL A 209 8.09 -9.57 13.35
C VAL A 209 7.34 -10.82 13.75
#